data_c2823c8675bd9d2a4d14db9ea4da39b3
#
_entry.id   c2823c8675bd9d2a4d14db9ea4da39b3
#
_cell.length_a   1.000
_cell.length_b   1.000
_cell.length_c   1.000
_cell.angle_alpha   90.00
_cell.angle_beta   90.00
_cell.angle_gamma   90.00
#
_symmetry.space_group_name_H-M   'P 1'
#
loop_
_entity.id
_entity.type
_entity.pdbx_description
1 polymer ?
#
loop_
_entity_poly.entity_id
_entity_poly.type
_entity_poly.pdbx_seq_one_letter_code
_entity_poly.pdbx_strand_id
1 'polypeptide(L)'
;MTIQCKVKSIKPLASNTYQILLHPENPVSFKAGQYLMVVMGEKDKRPFSIASSPCRHEGELELHIGAAEHNAYALEVVEVMQNALDNDSYIDIDAPHGDAWIREESERPMLLIAGGTGFSYVRSILDHCIAQNKPNSIYLYWGARDYSQLYASEELALIASQNANVHFIPVVEESPANWQGKVGNVLQAIHEDFSSLENYDIYIAGRFEMAGLAREQFTQQKQAKRERMFADAYAFI
;
A
#
# COMPACT_ATOMS: atom_id res chain seq x y z
N MET A 1 8.87 -18.02 6.98
CA MET A 1 10.20 -18.15 7.65
C MET A 1 10.34 -17.01 8.65
N THR A 2 10.64 -17.31 9.91
CA THR A 2 10.77 -16.31 10.96
C THR A 2 12.15 -15.66 10.92
N ILE A 3 12.19 -14.34 10.93
CA ILE A 3 13.40 -13.53 10.82
C ILE A 3 13.39 -12.49 11.94
N GLN A 4 14.50 -12.37 12.66
CA GLN A 4 14.67 -11.33 13.66
C GLN A 4 14.98 -9.98 13.01
N CYS A 5 14.33 -8.94 13.50
CA CYS A 5 14.52 -7.56 13.02
C CYS A 5 14.77 -6.60 14.18
N LYS A 6 15.63 -5.62 13.96
CA LYS A 6 15.68 -4.42 14.79
C LYS A 6 14.64 -3.41 14.28
N VAL A 7 13.98 -2.73 15.20
CA VAL A 7 13.19 -1.55 14.87
C VAL A 7 14.15 -0.36 14.79
N LYS A 8 14.31 0.21 13.62
CA LYS A 8 15.25 1.31 13.38
C LYS A 8 14.67 2.67 13.73
N SER A 9 13.40 2.88 13.39
CA SER A 9 12.69 4.12 13.70
C SER A 9 11.18 3.93 13.65
N ILE A 10 10.48 4.78 14.40
CA ILE A 10 9.03 4.95 14.36
C ILE A 10 8.76 6.44 14.23
N LYS A 11 8.06 6.86 13.17
CA LYS A 11 7.74 8.26 12.90
C LYS A 11 6.26 8.44 12.58
N PRO A 12 5.60 9.48 13.06
CA PRO A 12 4.24 9.79 12.64
C PRO A 12 4.21 10.21 11.17
N LEU A 13 3.24 9.69 10.40
CA LEU A 13 2.94 10.08 9.03
C LEU A 13 1.70 10.97 8.97
N ALA A 14 0.69 10.61 9.75
CA ALA A 14 -0.55 11.32 9.94
C ALA A 14 -1.06 11.03 11.36
N SER A 15 -2.22 11.59 11.71
CA SER A 15 -2.87 11.27 12.99
C SER A 15 -3.06 9.75 13.10
N ASN A 16 -2.51 9.14 14.14
CA ASN A 16 -2.58 7.71 14.42
C ASN A 16 -2.00 6.77 13.33
N THR A 17 -1.21 7.29 12.41
CA THR A 17 -0.53 6.50 11.38
C THR A 17 0.97 6.66 11.51
N TYR A 18 1.69 5.55 11.57
CA TYR A 18 3.14 5.52 11.85
C TYR A 18 3.90 4.83 10.72
N GLN A 19 5.02 5.43 10.35
CA GLN A 19 6.05 4.77 9.56
C GLN A 19 6.97 4.01 10.50
N ILE A 20 7.15 2.72 10.25
CA ILE A 20 8.08 1.88 10.99
C ILE A 20 9.13 1.36 10.02
N LEU A 21 10.40 1.60 10.33
CA LEU A 21 11.52 1.03 9.61
C LEU A 21 12.09 -0.16 10.38
N LEU A 22 12.17 -1.30 9.71
CA LEU A 22 12.72 -2.53 10.24
C LEU A 22 14.03 -2.86 9.53
N HIS A 23 15.01 -3.32 10.30
CA HIS A 23 16.27 -3.83 9.79
C HIS A 23 16.40 -5.33 10.10
N PRO A 24 16.11 -6.21 9.13
CA PRO A 24 16.25 -7.66 9.31
C PRO A 24 17.71 -8.06 9.52
N GLU A 25 17.96 -9.06 10.36
CA GLU A 25 19.31 -9.63 10.53
C GLU A 25 19.84 -10.28 9.24
N ASN A 26 18.93 -10.84 8.45
CA ASN A 26 19.24 -11.39 7.14
C ASN A 26 18.38 -10.72 6.07
N PRO A 27 18.93 -10.45 4.88
CA PRO A 27 18.16 -9.85 3.79
C PRO A 27 16.90 -10.65 3.48
N VAL A 28 15.78 -9.93 3.30
CA VAL A 28 14.49 -10.51 2.88
C VAL A 28 14.32 -10.30 1.39
N SER A 29 14.23 -11.41 0.65
CA SER A 29 13.87 -11.36 -0.77
C SER A 29 12.35 -11.36 -0.89
N PHE A 30 11.79 -10.33 -1.52
CA PHE A 30 10.34 -10.19 -1.73
C PHE A 30 10.05 -9.49 -3.05
N LYS A 31 8.80 -9.57 -3.48
CA LYS A 31 8.29 -8.87 -4.67
C LYS A 31 7.45 -7.66 -4.24
N ALA A 32 7.52 -6.59 -5.03
CA ALA A 32 6.69 -5.41 -4.78
C ALA A 32 5.20 -5.78 -4.77
N GLY A 33 4.50 -5.45 -3.69
CA GLY A 33 3.11 -5.84 -3.46
C GLY A 33 2.93 -7.02 -2.49
N GLN A 34 4.02 -7.57 -1.94
CA GLN A 34 3.92 -8.58 -0.89
C GLN A 34 3.84 -7.95 0.50
N TYR A 35 3.44 -8.74 1.48
CA TYR A 35 3.33 -8.36 2.89
C TYR A 35 4.20 -9.25 3.78
N LEU A 36 4.36 -8.83 5.01
CA LEU A 36 4.96 -9.60 6.08
C LEU A 36 3.98 -9.80 7.22
N MET A 37 4.25 -10.80 8.06
CA MET A 37 3.55 -11.02 9.31
C MET A 37 4.44 -10.56 10.47
N VAL A 38 3.93 -9.70 11.33
CA VAL A 38 4.56 -9.42 12.63
C VAL A 38 4.16 -10.53 13.61
N VAL A 39 5.13 -11.19 14.20
CA VAL A 39 4.92 -12.30 15.13
C VAL A 39 4.70 -11.73 16.52
N MET A 40 3.46 -11.75 16.98
CA MET A 40 3.04 -11.27 18.30
C MET A 40 3.03 -12.39 19.35
N GLY A 41 3.00 -13.63 18.89
CA GLY A 41 2.98 -14.83 19.71
C GLY A 41 2.95 -16.09 18.85
N GLU A 42 3.00 -17.26 19.47
CA GLU A 42 3.08 -18.54 18.75
C GLU A 42 1.95 -18.73 17.73
N LYS A 43 0.75 -18.25 18.04
CA LYS A 43 -0.43 -18.34 17.16
C LYS A 43 -0.98 -16.98 16.75
N ASP A 44 -0.24 -15.90 17.00
CA ASP A 44 -0.66 -14.53 16.69
C ASP A 44 0.35 -13.89 15.73
N LYS A 45 0.04 -13.95 14.47
CA LYS A 45 0.81 -13.31 13.39
C LYS A 45 -0.09 -12.31 12.66
N ARG A 46 0.38 -11.06 12.54
CA ARG A 46 -0.44 -9.95 12.01
C ARG A 46 0.14 -9.41 10.72
N PRO A 47 -0.64 -9.40 9.61
CA PRO A 47 -0.16 -9.01 8.29
C PRO A 47 -0.08 -7.49 8.12
N PHE A 48 1.02 -7.05 7.50
CA PHE A 48 1.21 -5.67 7.05
C PHE A 48 1.93 -5.66 5.70
N SER A 49 1.39 -4.91 4.74
CA SER A 49 2.05 -4.71 3.45
C SER A 49 3.42 -4.08 3.62
N ILE A 50 4.39 -4.53 2.86
CA ILE A 50 5.72 -3.92 2.84
C ILE A 50 5.64 -2.69 1.94
N ALA A 51 5.80 -1.50 2.52
CA ALA A 51 5.70 -0.23 1.81
C ALA A 51 6.95 0.11 1.00
N SER A 52 8.12 -0.38 1.43
CA SER A 52 9.37 -0.23 0.67
C SER A 52 9.39 -1.12 -0.56
N SER A 53 10.08 -0.64 -1.60
CA SER A 53 10.35 -1.44 -2.81
C SER A 53 11.46 -2.46 -2.56
N PRO A 54 11.43 -3.64 -3.25
CA PRO A 54 12.56 -4.57 -3.26
C PRO A 54 13.86 -3.96 -3.78
N CYS A 55 13.76 -2.85 -4.51
CA CYS A 55 14.91 -2.10 -5.05
C CYS A 55 15.53 -1.14 -4.03
N ARG A 56 14.96 -1.04 -2.83
CA ARG A 56 15.50 -0.16 -1.78
C ARG A 56 16.87 -0.69 -1.31
N HIS A 57 17.83 0.20 -1.28
CA HIS A 57 19.14 -0.12 -0.76
C HIS A 57 19.11 -0.39 0.76
N GLU A 58 20.07 -1.12 1.27
CA GLU A 58 20.25 -1.43 2.69
C GLU A 58 19.33 -2.51 3.28
N GLY A 59 18.41 -3.10 2.49
CA GLY A 59 17.57 -4.21 2.93
C GLY A 59 16.53 -3.85 3.99
N GLU A 60 16.26 -2.57 4.21
CA GLU A 60 15.25 -2.11 5.17
C GLU A 60 13.84 -2.41 4.67
N LEU A 61 12.97 -2.79 5.60
CA LEU A 61 11.55 -2.97 5.37
C LEU A 61 10.78 -1.83 6.02
N GLU A 62 9.88 -1.23 5.28
CA GLU A 62 9.04 -0.13 5.74
C GLU A 62 7.59 -0.58 5.87
N LEU A 63 6.96 -0.24 7.00
CA LEU A 63 5.54 -0.46 7.26
C LEU A 63 4.86 0.89 7.52
N HIS A 64 3.63 1.03 7.07
CA HIS A 64 2.73 2.11 7.45
C HIS A 64 1.58 1.52 8.26
N ILE A 65 1.51 1.80 9.55
CA ILE A 65 0.53 1.21 10.46
C ILE A 65 -0.43 2.29 10.95
N GLY A 66 -1.71 2.14 10.59
CA GLY A 66 -2.80 2.92 11.14
C GLY A 66 -3.24 2.35 12.49
N ALA A 67 -2.92 3.03 13.57
CA ALA A 67 -3.14 2.60 14.96
C ALA A 67 -4.03 3.59 15.70
N ALA A 68 -5.26 3.81 15.20
CA ALA A 68 -6.27 4.60 15.88
C ALA A 68 -6.71 3.92 17.20
N GLU A 69 -7.17 4.69 18.18
CA GLU A 69 -7.56 4.19 19.51
C GLU A 69 -8.56 3.03 19.47
N HIS A 70 -9.46 3.04 18.50
CA HIS A 70 -10.44 1.95 18.32
C HIS A 70 -9.87 0.72 17.61
N ASN A 71 -8.63 0.75 17.13
CA ASN A 71 -7.95 -0.35 16.49
C ASN A 71 -6.88 -0.95 17.39
N ALA A 72 -7.32 -1.63 18.45
CA ALA A 72 -6.43 -2.27 19.42
C ALA A 72 -5.45 -3.24 18.77
N TYR A 73 -5.86 -3.91 17.72
CA TYR A 73 -5.05 -4.88 16.97
C TYR A 73 -3.77 -4.24 16.40
N ALA A 74 -3.88 -3.08 15.75
CA ALA A 74 -2.73 -2.37 15.20
C ALA A 74 -1.96 -1.59 16.29
N LEU A 75 -2.67 -1.04 17.28
CA LEU A 75 -2.06 -0.30 18.38
C LEU A 75 -1.10 -1.18 19.19
N GLU A 76 -1.46 -2.40 19.51
CA GLU A 76 -0.59 -3.37 20.19
C GLU A 76 0.70 -3.64 19.41
N VAL A 77 0.63 -3.72 18.09
CA VAL A 77 1.81 -3.90 17.24
C VAL A 77 2.75 -2.68 17.35
N VAL A 78 2.21 -1.47 17.29
CA VAL A 78 3.00 -0.24 17.45
C VAL A 78 3.64 -0.18 18.83
N GLU A 79 2.94 -0.58 19.89
CA GLU A 79 3.48 -0.65 21.26
C GLU A 79 4.63 -1.65 21.38
N VAL A 80 4.50 -2.83 20.79
CA VAL A 80 5.58 -3.84 20.76
C VAL A 80 6.80 -3.31 20.00
N MET A 81 6.57 -2.63 18.86
CA MET A 81 7.64 -2.00 18.08
C MET A 81 8.35 -0.88 18.87
N GLN A 82 7.59 -0.05 19.57
CA GLN A 82 8.14 1.02 20.40
C GLN A 82 8.99 0.47 21.54
N ASN A 83 8.49 -0.56 22.24
CA ASN A 83 9.24 -1.25 23.29
C ASN A 83 10.55 -1.85 22.77
N ALA A 84 10.52 -2.45 21.57
CA ALA A 84 11.73 -3.01 20.95
C ALA A 84 12.74 -1.92 20.58
N LEU A 85 12.26 -0.77 20.09
CA LEU A 85 13.11 0.38 19.79
C LEU A 85 13.76 0.95 21.05
N ASP A 86 12.96 1.16 22.12
CA ASP A 86 13.42 1.76 23.38
C ASP A 86 14.43 0.88 24.12
N ASN A 87 14.31 -0.44 24.03
CA ASN A 87 15.14 -1.42 24.71
C ASN A 87 16.24 -2.02 23.82
N ASP A 88 16.38 -1.55 22.58
CA ASP A 88 17.30 -2.11 21.59
C ASP A 88 17.16 -3.65 21.44
N SER A 89 15.91 -4.13 21.51
CA SER A 89 15.61 -5.55 21.39
C SER A 89 15.12 -5.90 19.96
N TYR A 90 14.92 -7.19 19.72
CA TYR A 90 14.45 -7.69 18.45
C TYR A 90 12.92 -7.90 18.45
N ILE A 91 12.33 -7.81 17.27
CA ILE A 91 11.03 -8.37 16.97
C ILE A 91 11.18 -9.48 15.94
N ASP A 92 10.20 -10.37 15.87
CA ASP A 92 10.15 -11.42 14.87
C ASP A 92 9.14 -11.08 13.78
N ILE A 93 9.54 -11.30 12.53
CA ILE A 93 8.66 -11.24 11.37
C ILE A 93 8.67 -12.56 10.62
N ASP A 94 7.59 -12.84 9.90
CA ASP A 94 7.49 -13.94 8.95
C ASP A 94 7.24 -13.34 7.57
N ALA A 95 8.17 -13.54 6.65
CA ALA A 95 8.15 -12.87 5.34
C ALA A 95 8.84 -13.74 4.26
N PRO A 96 8.51 -13.52 2.95
CA PRO A 96 7.39 -12.73 2.46
C PRO A 96 6.10 -13.55 2.32
N HIS A 97 4.97 -12.87 2.17
CA HIS A 97 3.65 -13.47 1.93
C HIS A 97 2.89 -12.71 0.84
N GLY A 98 1.83 -13.34 0.32
CA GLY A 98 0.90 -12.78 -0.63
C GLY A 98 1.24 -13.08 -2.09
N ASP A 99 0.19 -13.13 -2.92
CA ASP A 99 0.26 -13.43 -4.36
C ASP A 99 -0.11 -12.23 -5.24
N ALA A 100 -0.42 -11.08 -4.62
CA ALA A 100 -0.84 -9.86 -5.30
C ALA A 100 0.33 -8.94 -5.68
N TRP A 101 1.50 -9.52 -5.99
CA TRP A 101 2.68 -8.74 -6.41
C TRP A 101 2.56 -8.25 -7.85
N ILE A 102 3.38 -7.28 -8.19
CA ILE A 102 3.48 -6.75 -9.55
C ILE A 102 3.79 -7.85 -10.57
N ARG A 103 3.09 -7.84 -11.70
CA ARG A 103 3.35 -8.71 -12.87
C ARG A 103 4.39 -8.04 -13.76
N GLU A 104 5.66 -8.38 -13.52
CA GLU A 104 6.85 -7.73 -14.11
C GLU A 104 6.86 -7.75 -15.63
N GLU A 105 6.39 -8.85 -16.22
CA GLU A 105 6.38 -9.07 -17.65
C GLU A 105 5.24 -8.35 -18.39
N SER A 106 4.29 -7.80 -17.66
CA SER A 106 3.14 -7.13 -18.24
C SER A 106 3.50 -5.76 -18.80
N GLU A 107 3.09 -5.50 -20.03
CA GLU A 107 3.20 -4.19 -20.68
C GLU A 107 1.92 -3.35 -20.57
N ARG A 108 0.91 -3.85 -19.87
CA ARG A 108 -0.39 -3.20 -19.69
C ARG A 108 -0.25 -1.94 -18.83
N PRO A 109 -1.07 -0.91 -19.07
CA PRO A 109 -1.16 0.20 -18.12
C PRO A 109 -1.63 -0.32 -16.76
N MET A 110 -1.13 0.29 -15.69
CA MET A 110 -1.42 -0.10 -14.31
C MET A 110 -2.35 0.91 -13.65
N LEU A 111 -3.37 0.39 -12.99
CA LEU A 111 -4.24 1.14 -12.10
C LEU A 111 -3.96 0.71 -10.67
N LEU A 112 -3.36 1.59 -9.89
CA LEU A 112 -3.03 1.38 -8.48
C LEU A 112 -4.09 2.08 -7.63
N ILE A 113 -4.79 1.32 -6.78
CA ILE A 113 -5.91 1.81 -5.98
C ILE A 113 -5.61 1.60 -4.50
N ALA A 114 -5.63 2.67 -3.73
CA ALA A 114 -5.42 2.62 -2.29
C ALA A 114 -6.53 3.33 -1.53
N GLY A 115 -6.98 2.71 -0.43
CA GLY A 115 -7.80 3.33 0.60
C GLY A 115 -7.01 3.42 1.90
N GLY A 116 -6.87 4.62 2.48
CA GLY A 116 -6.15 4.82 3.73
C GLY A 116 -4.72 4.27 3.70
N THR A 117 -4.35 3.45 4.68
CA THR A 117 -3.01 2.82 4.77
C THR A 117 -2.77 1.70 3.75
N GLY A 118 -3.78 1.32 2.97
CA GLY A 118 -3.59 0.49 1.77
C GLY A 118 -2.59 1.09 0.78
N PHE A 119 -2.26 2.37 0.96
CA PHE A 119 -1.18 3.05 0.24
C PHE A 119 0.17 2.34 0.34
N SER A 120 0.49 1.68 1.45
CA SER A 120 1.73 0.88 1.61
C SER A 120 1.94 -0.10 0.46
N TYR A 121 0.91 -0.84 0.11
CA TYR A 121 0.93 -1.84 -0.95
C TYR A 121 1.23 -1.21 -2.33
N VAL A 122 0.50 -0.18 -2.69
CA VAL A 122 0.69 0.48 -3.99
C VAL A 122 1.97 1.31 -4.05
N ARG A 123 2.45 1.84 -2.91
CA ARG A 123 3.72 2.55 -2.81
C ARG A 123 4.89 1.67 -3.20
N SER A 124 4.94 0.45 -2.68
CA SER A 124 5.98 -0.52 -3.02
C SER A 124 6.02 -0.79 -4.53
N ILE A 125 4.84 -0.98 -5.14
CA ILE A 125 4.72 -1.22 -6.59
C ILE A 125 5.18 0.01 -7.38
N LEU A 126 4.73 1.20 -7.02
CA LEU A 126 5.10 2.45 -7.70
C LEU A 126 6.61 2.69 -7.65
N ASP A 127 7.21 2.61 -6.47
CA ASP A 127 8.65 2.83 -6.30
C ASP A 127 9.48 1.80 -7.06
N HIS A 128 9.02 0.55 -7.09
CA HIS A 128 9.65 -0.50 -7.89
C HIS A 128 9.60 -0.18 -9.39
N CYS A 129 8.44 0.23 -9.91
CA CYS A 129 8.30 0.61 -11.31
C CYS A 129 9.23 1.77 -11.70
N ILE A 130 9.34 2.76 -10.83
CA ILE A 130 10.23 3.91 -11.05
C ILE A 130 11.70 3.47 -11.05
N ALA A 131 12.11 2.68 -10.06
CA ALA A 131 13.48 2.18 -9.94
C ALA A 131 13.89 1.30 -11.13
N GLN A 132 12.95 0.56 -11.70
CA GLN A 132 13.16 -0.29 -12.88
C GLN A 132 12.93 0.45 -14.22
N ASN A 133 12.63 1.74 -14.19
CA ASN A 133 12.33 2.54 -15.39
C ASN A 133 11.24 1.89 -16.25
N LYS A 134 10.21 1.34 -15.65
CA LYS A 134 9.12 0.70 -16.40
C LYS A 134 8.35 1.74 -17.23
N PRO A 135 8.14 1.49 -18.53
CA PRO A 135 7.47 2.46 -19.42
C PRO A 135 5.94 2.46 -19.31
N ASN A 136 5.36 1.51 -18.56
CA ASN A 136 3.92 1.39 -18.40
C ASN A 136 3.31 2.70 -17.88
N SER A 137 2.15 3.10 -18.42
CA SER A 137 1.36 4.17 -17.79
C SER A 137 0.84 3.70 -16.44
N ILE A 138 1.02 4.52 -15.42
CA ILE A 138 0.64 4.21 -14.03
C ILE A 138 -0.32 5.29 -13.55
N TYR A 139 -1.52 4.87 -13.12
CA TYR A 139 -2.54 5.73 -12.52
C TYR A 139 -2.70 5.32 -11.06
N LEU A 140 -2.32 6.20 -10.14
CA LEU A 140 -2.45 5.95 -8.71
C LEU A 140 -3.60 6.79 -8.14
N TYR A 141 -4.66 6.12 -7.71
CA TYR A 141 -5.80 6.68 -6.99
C TYR A 141 -5.66 6.37 -5.51
N TRP A 142 -5.55 7.40 -4.71
CA TRP A 142 -5.46 7.23 -3.26
C TRP A 142 -6.61 7.97 -2.59
N GLY A 143 -7.49 7.20 -1.93
CA GLY A 143 -8.66 7.70 -1.22
C GLY A 143 -8.43 7.79 0.28
N ALA A 144 -8.90 8.87 0.89
CA ALA A 144 -8.94 9.06 2.34
C ALA A 144 -10.16 9.90 2.73
N ARG A 145 -10.47 9.93 4.03
CA ARG A 145 -11.55 10.76 4.54
C ARG A 145 -11.27 12.25 4.31
N ASP A 146 -10.09 12.70 4.69
CA ASP A 146 -9.66 14.08 4.52
C ASP A 146 -8.20 14.17 4.03
N TYR A 147 -7.79 15.34 3.59
CA TYR A 147 -6.47 15.58 3.02
C TYR A 147 -5.30 15.27 3.97
N SER A 148 -5.47 15.47 5.28
CA SER A 148 -4.41 15.23 6.26
C SER A 148 -3.97 13.78 6.32
N GLN A 149 -4.83 12.85 5.89
CA GLN A 149 -4.55 11.42 5.84
C GLN A 149 -3.83 10.97 4.55
N LEU A 150 -3.76 11.84 3.55
CA LEU A 150 -2.96 11.63 2.34
C LEU A 150 -1.51 12.07 2.59
N TYR A 151 -0.84 11.41 3.51
CA TYR A 151 0.43 11.82 4.12
C TYR A 151 1.64 11.85 3.17
N ALA A 152 1.53 11.30 1.97
CA ALA A 152 2.57 11.35 0.94
C ALA A 152 2.11 12.13 -0.31
N SER A 153 1.06 12.95 -0.21
CA SER A 153 0.44 13.62 -1.34
C SER A 153 1.39 14.57 -2.06
N GLU A 154 2.17 15.36 -1.32
CA GLU A 154 3.15 16.28 -1.92
C GLU A 154 4.28 15.53 -2.63
N GLU A 155 4.79 14.47 -2.02
CA GLU A 155 5.83 13.61 -2.62
C GLU A 155 5.32 12.94 -3.89
N LEU A 156 4.10 12.42 -3.88
CA LEU A 156 3.49 11.78 -5.06
C LEU A 156 3.25 12.79 -6.19
N ALA A 157 2.84 14.01 -5.87
CA ALA A 157 2.71 15.07 -6.87
C ALA A 157 4.06 15.41 -7.51
N LEU A 158 5.13 15.44 -6.72
CA LEU A 158 6.49 15.64 -7.23
C LEU A 158 6.92 14.46 -8.12
N ILE A 159 6.72 13.22 -7.69
CA ILE A 159 7.01 12.02 -8.49
C ILE A 159 6.27 12.07 -9.83
N ALA A 160 4.98 12.40 -9.82
CA ALA A 160 4.18 12.53 -11.05
C ALA A 160 4.71 13.65 -11.98
N SER A 161 5.20 14.75 -11.42
CA SER A 161 5.80 15.83 -12.20
C SER A 161 7.12 15.44 -12.88
N GLN A 162 7.85 14.51 -12.29
CA GLN A 162 9.16 14.04 -12.76
C GLN A 162 9.08 12.80 -13.67
N ASN A 163 7.94 12.13 -13.72
CA ASN A 163 7.74 10.89 -14.48
C ASN A 163 6.47 11.01 -15.33
N ALA A 164 6.63 11.27 -16.62
CA ALA A 164 5.52 11.54 -17.53
C ALA A 164 4.48 10.41 -17.64
N ASN A 165 4.88 9.18 -17.31
CA ASN A 165 4.01 8.00 -17.32
C ASN A 165 3.29 7.76 -15.99
N VAL A 166 3.54 8.58 -14.95
CA VAL A 166 2.93 8.45 -13.63
C VAL A 166 1.90 9.55 -13.41
N HIS A 167 0.68 9.16 -13.05
CA HIS A 167 -0.44 10.05 -12.77
C HIS A 167 -0.93 9.79 -11.35
N PHE A 168 -0.98 10.82 -10.51
CA PHE A 168 -1.49 10.75 -9.16
C PHE A 168 -2.83 11.47 -9.04
N ILE A 169 -3.84 10.75 -8.57
CA ILE A 169 -5.19 11.27 -8.39
C ILE A 169 -5.60 11.11 -6.91
N PRO A 170 -5.44 12.16 -6.08
CA PRO A 170 -5.91 12.15 -4.71
C PRO A 170 -7.44 12.28 -4.65
N VAL A 171 -8.07 11.50 -3.77
CA VAL A 171 -9.53 11.49 -3.58
C VAL A 171 -9.84 11.65 -2.10
N VAL A 172 -10.66 12.62 -1.74
CA VAL A 172 -11.08 12.84 -0.35
C VAL A 172 -12.60 12.90 -0.22
N GLU A 173 -13.12 12.39 0.88
CA GLU A 173 -14.57 12.50 1.16
C GLU A 173 -14.91 13.89 1.65
N GLU A 174 -14.07 14.47 2.49
CA GLU A 174 -14.20 15.83 3.05
C GLU A 174 -13.11 16.71 2.46
N SER A 175 -13.48 17.56 1.49
CA SER A 175 -12.51 18.41 0.81
C SER A 175 -12.21 19.70 1.57
N PRO A 176 -10.93 20.09 1.69
CA PRO A 176 -10.57 21.40 2.19
C PRO A 176 -10.93 22.51 1.19
N ALA A 177 -10.91 23.76 1.64
CA ALA A 177 -11.07 24.91 0.77
C ALA A 177 -10.01 24.89 -0.35
N ASN A 178 -10.41 25.27 -1.57
CA ASN A 178 -9.54 25.27 -2.77
C ASN A 178 -8.97 23.91 -3.15
N TRP A 179 -9.65 22.82 -2.81
CA TRP A 179 -9.28 21.46 -3.21
C TRP A 179 -9.23 21.31 -4.73
N GLN A 180 -8.14 20.73 -5.25
CA GLN A 180 -7.93 20.50 -6.70
C GLN A 180 -8.07 19.02 -7.09
N GLY A 181 -8.18 18.12 -6.13
CA GLY A 181 -8.36 16.68 -6.38
C GLY A 181 -9.82 16.27 -6.53
N LYS A 182 -10.06 14.98 -6.54
CA LYS A 182 -11.41 14.39 -6.58
C LYS A 182 -12.08 14.43 -5.21
N VAL A 183 -13.41 14.49 -5.21
CA VAL A 183 -14.23 14.42 -3.98
C VAL A 183 -15.13 13.20 -4.07
N GLY A 184 -15.28 12.47 -2.96
CA GLY A 184 -16.07 11.27 -2.84
C GLY A 184 -15.23 10.04 -2.52
N ASN A 185 -15.69 8.86 -2.93
CA ASN A 185 -14.92 7.64 -2.75
C ASN A 185 -14.05 7.33 -3.98
N VAL A 186 -12.98 6.59 -3.74
CA VAL A 186 -11.98 6.29 -4.77
C VAL A 186 -12.53 5.46 -5.94
N LEU A 187 -13.46 4.53 -5.68
CA LEU A 187 -14.03 3.68 -6.73
C LEU A 187 -14.93 4.49 -7.66
N GLN A 188 -15.71 5.43 -7.11
CA GLN A 188 -16.54 6.33 -7.91
C GLN A 188 -15.68 7.22 -8.81
N ALA A 189 -14.60 7.79 -8.28
CA ALA A 189 -13.68 8.61 -9.06
C ALA A 189 -13.12 7.83 -10.27
N ILE A 190 -12.72 6.58 -10.06
CA ILE A 190 -12.24 5.70 -11.13
C ILE A 190 -13.37 5.39 -12.13
N HIS A 191 -14.57 5.10 -11.63
CA HIS A 191 -15.72 4.81 -12.48
C HIS A 191 -16.05 5.98 -13.44
N GLU A 192 -15.92 7.21 -12.95
CA GLU A 192 -16.14 8.43 -13.75
C GLU A 192 -15.03 8.66 -14.78
N ASP A 193 -13.78 8.39 -14.42
CA ASP A 193 -12.62 8.71 -15.25
C ASP A 193 -12.34 7.67 -16.36
N PHE A 194 -12.75 6.41 -16.16
CA PHE A 194 -12.49 5.34 -17.12
C PHE A 194 -13.75 4.83 -17.77
N SER A 195 -13.81 4.86 -19.09
CA SER A 195 -14.90 4.22 -19.85
C SER A 195 -14.75 2.69 -19.85
N SER A 196 -13.53 2.18 -19.89
CA SER A 196 -13.21 0.75 -19.85
C SER A 196 -11.90 0.50 -19.11
N LEU A 197 -11.82 -0.61 -18.39
CA LEU A 197 -10.63 -1.10 -17.69
C LEU A 197 -10.13 -2.42 -18.31
N GLU A 198 -10.61 -2.79 -19.47
CA GLU A 198 -10.27 -4.06 -20.13
C GLU A 198 -8.76 -4.26 -20.30
N ASN A 199 -8.03 -3.19 -20.59
CA ASN A 199 -6.61 -3.25 -20.89
C ASN A 199 -5.69 -3.02 -19.69
N TYR A 200 -6.25 -2.86 -18.49
CA TYR A 200 -5.49 -2.49 -17.30
C TYR A 200 -5.15 -3.70 -16.44
N ASP A 201 -3.96 -3.66 -15.84
CA ASP A 201 -3.65 -4.43 -14.64
C ASP A 201 -4.04 -3.58 -13.43
N ILE A 202 -4.85 -4.14 -12.54
CA ILE A 202 -5.46 -3.43 -11.42
C ILE A 202 -4.95 -4.00 -10.10
N TYR A 203 -4.32 -3.16 -9.29
CA TYR A 203 -3.76 -3.50 -7.99
C TYR A 203 -4.47 -2.69 -6.91
N ILE A 204 -5.10 -3.38 -5.93
CA ILE A 204 -5.99 -2.75 -4.96
C ILE A 204 -5.60 -3.11 -3.54
N ALA A 205 -5.52 -2.11 -2.66
CA ALA A 205 -5.41 -2.30 -1.22
C ALA A 205 -6.29 -1.31 -0.44
N GLY A 206 -6.87 -1.80 0.64
CA GLY A 206 -7.78 -1.09 1.51
C GLY A 206 -8.66 -2.07 2.25
N ARG A 207 -9.85 -1.64 2.64
CA ARG A 207 -10.83 -2.52 3.29
C ARG A 207 -11.26 -3.63 2.33
N PHE A 208 -11.55 -4.80 2.87
CA PHE A 208 -12.00 -5.97 2.08
C PHE A 208 -13.28 -5.67 1.29
N GLU A 209 -14.20 -4.91 1.88
CA GLU A 209 -15.43 -4.49 1.22
C GLU A 209 -15.14 -3.64 -0.01
N MET A 210 -14.18 -2.73 0.06
CA MET A 210 -13.77 -1.90 -1.08
C MET A 210 -13.19 -2.76 -2.20
N ALA A 211 -12.29 -3.67 -1.88
CA ALA A 211 -11.68 -4.57 -2.86
C ALA A 211 -12.72 -5.48 -3.52
N GLY A 212 -13.68 -6.01 -2.75
CA GLY A 212 -14.78 -6.82 -3.24
C GLY A 212 -15.71 -6.04 -4.17
N LEU A 213 -16.12 -4.83 -3.78
CA LEU A 213 -16.93 -3.93 -4.62
C LEU A 213 -16.21 -3.55 -5.91
N ALA A 214 -14.90 -3.26 -5.84
CA ALA A 214 -14.12 -2.94 -7.02
C ALA A 214 -14.12 -4.10 -8.02
N ARG A 215 -13.89 -5.33 -7.55
CA ARG A 215 -13.89 -6.53 -8.40
C ARG A 215 -15.24 -6.71 -9.09
N GLU A 216 -16.33 -6.58 -8.34
CA GLU A 216 -17.68 -6.72 -8.87
C GLU A 216 -18.00 -5.63 -9.87
N GLN A 217 -17.90 -4.36 -9.49
CA GLN A 217 -18.29 -3.23 -10.32
C GLN A 217 -17.44 -3.11 -11.58
N PHE A 218 -16.12 -3.27 -11.47
CA PHE A 218 -15.23 -3.09 -12.61
C PHE A 218 -15.34 -4.23 -13.63
N THR A 219 -15.57 -5.47 -13.18
CA THR A 219 -15.79 -6.58 -14.10
C THR A 219 -17.16 -6.48 -14.80
N GLN A 220 -18.18 -6.08 -14.09
CA GLN A 220 -19.55 -5.99 -14.65
C GLN A 220 -19.78 -4.75 -15.51
N GLN A 221 -19.18 -3.61 -15.14
CA GLN A 221 -19.51 -2.30 -15.72
C GLN A 221 -18.39 -1.67 -16.52
N LYS A 222 -17.13 -2.11 -16.34
CA LYS A 222 -15.93 -1.52 -16.96
C LYS A 222 -15.08 -2.53 -17.73
N GLN A 223 -15.58 -3.71 -18.00
CA GLN A 223 -14.89 -4.80 -18.73
C GLN A 223 -13.54 -5.20 -18.13
N ALA A 224 -13.28 -4.89 -16.85
CA ALA A 224 -12.07 -5.33 -16.20
C ALA A 224 -11.98 -6.87 -16.22
N LYS A 225 -10.79 -7.38 -16.44
CA LYS A 225 -10.54 -8.83 -16.45
C LYS A 225 -10.20 -9.28 -15.04
N ARG A 226 -11.00 -10.21 -14.49
CA ARG A 226 -10.83 -10.70 -13.12
C ARG A 226 -9.42 -11.24 -12.86
N GLU A 227 -8.84 -11.93 -13.82
CA GLU A 227 -7.47 -12.48 -13.79
C GLU A 227 -6.38 -11.40 -13.88
N ARG A 228 -6.76 -10.15 -14.13
CA ARG A 228 -5.86 -8.98 -14.15
C ARG A 228 -6.12 -8.01 -12.98
N MET A 229 -6.85 -8.48 -11.96
CA MET A 229 -7.13 -7.75 -10.72
C MET A 229 -6.43 -8.46 -9.55
N PHE A 230 -5.62 -7.71 -8.81
CA PHE A 230 -4.75 -8.21 -7.75
C PHE A 230 -5.01 -7.46 -6.45
N ALA A 231 -5.30 -8.19 -5.40
CA ALA A 231 -5.45 -7.69 -4.04
C ALA A 231 -5.23 -8.83 -3.05
N ASP A 232 -4.57 -8.58 -1.93
CA ASP A 232 -4.43 -9.59 -0.87
C ASP A 232 -5.79 -10.04 -0.35
N ALA A 233 -6.77 -9.12 -0.31
CA ALA A 233 -8.15 -9.42 0.07
C ALA A 233 -8.78 -10.55 -0.76
N TYR A 234 -8.40 -10.73 -2.01
CA TYR A 234 -8.99 -11.73 -2.91
C TYR A 234 -8.65 -13.17 -2.53
N ALA A 235 -7.72 -13.40 -1.63
CA ALA A 235 -7.49 -14.71 -1.02
C ALA A 235 -8.56 -15.10 -0.01
N PHE A 236 -9.39 -14.14 0.45
CA PHE A 236 -10.35 -14.32 1.54
C PHE A 236 -11.82 -14.04 1.14
N ILE A 237 -12.06 -13.48 -0.04
CA ILE A 237 -13.40 -13.10 -0.51
C ILE A 237 -13.73 -13.62 -1.92
#